data_6c0a7776dbf86593b9354b98b0b3e131
#
_entry.id   6c0a7776dbf86593b9354b98b0b3e131
#
_cell.length_a   1.000
_cell.length_b   1.000
_cell.length_c   1.000
_cell.angle_alpha   90.00
_cell.angle_beta   90.00
_cell.angle_gamma   90.00
#
_symmetry.space_group_name_H-M   'P 1'
#
loop_
_entity.id
_entity.type
_entity.pdbx_description
1 polymer ?
#
loop_
_entity_poly.entity_id
_entity_poly.type
_entity_poly.pdbx_seq_one_letter_code
_entity_poly.pdbx_strand_id
1 'polypeptide(L)'
;MVNDLQHHGILGMKWGVRRFQNKDGSLTAAGKKRKNNYASTSLKSALARRSNEKVDEGFKKWNENSKKRDNAIELGKKATAAKLAYEKDPSNKELESAYKSANKAYKKALSENTTYRKGVVRQEVGKDASRKYLSEAKKVKKQLDKDPSNKELQKKYNNLMSKHDVERADARRAVSVATKRSNRKAAIKRSMTMTVKAAATASVVAAGMYAANRYLSNHEVTLNGKRVKISFQNVADIADLAKKAKNFMGYIY
;
A
#
# COMPACT_ATOMS: atom_id res chain seq x y z
N MET A 1 -22.07 -27.66 -4.29
CA MET A 1 -20.64 -27.92 -4.04
C MET A 1 -19.97 -26.58 -3.73
N VAL A 2 -19.52 -26.41 -2.51
CA VAL A 2 -18.77 -25.21 -2.09
C VAL A 2 -17.32 -25.45 -2.51
N ASN A 3 -16.83 -24.70 -3.50
CA ASN A 3 -15.41 -24.75 -3.86
C ASN A 3 -14.60 -24.13 -2.72
N ASP A 4 -14.02 -24.95 -1.86
CA ASP A 4 -13.04 -24.55 -0.86
C ASP A 4 -11.77 -24.08 -1.57
N LEU A 5 -11.61 -22.77 -1.73
CA LEU A 5 -10.36 -22.17 -2.19
C LEU A 5 -9.30 -22.35 -1.09
N GLN A 6 -8.38 -23.29 -1.31
CA GLN A 6 -7.25 -23.52 -0.40
C GLN A 6 -6.17 -22.45 -0.64
N HIS A 7 -5.58 -21.98 0.44
CA HIS A 7 -4.51 -21.00 0.40
C HIS A 7 -3.19 -21.67 -0.02
N HIS A 8 -2.61 -21.25 -1.13
CA HIS A 8 -1.24 -21.66 -1.50
C HIS A 8 -0.25 -21.20 -0.43
N GLY A 9 0.31 -22.13 0.32
CA GLY A 9 1.34 -21.90 1.32
C GLY A 9 1.08 -22.50 2.70
N ILE A 10 -0.18 -22.84 3.04
CA ILE A 10 -0.50 -23.58 4.26
C ILE A 10 -1.60 -24.59 3.93
N LEU A 11 -1.21 -25.87 3.78
CA LEU A 11 -2.13 -26.97 3.52
C LEU A 11 -3.26 -27.00 4.57
N GLY A 12 -4.53 -26.99 4.13
CA GLY A 12 -5.72 -27.14 4.98
C GLY A 12 -6.32 -25.86 5.55
N MET A 13 -5.88 -24.66 5.15
CA MET A 13 -6.55 -23.42 5.56
C MET A 13 -7.71 -23.04 4.63
N LYS A 14 -8.92 -23.02 5.19
CA LYS A 14 -10.12 -22.49 4.51
C LYS A 14 -10.02 -20.96 4.40
N TRP A 15 -10.39 -20.42 3.25
CA TRP A 15 -10.46 -18.97 3.02
C TRP A 15 -11.42 -18.31 4.04
N GLY A 16 -10.96 -17.25 4.69
CA GLY A 16 -11.74 -16.53 5.70
C GLY A 16 -11.59 -17.04 7.13
N VAL A 17 -10.99 -18.21 7.36
CA VAL A 17 -10.70 -18.73 8.70
C VAL A 17 -9.31 -18.29 9.14
N ARG A 18 -9.23 -17.41 10.11
CA ARG A 18 -7.96 -16.96 10.70
C ARG A 18 -7.57 -17.91 11.81
N ARG A 19 -6.58 -18.76 11.57
CA ARG A 19 -6.12 -19.79 12.51
C ARG A 19 -5.78 -19.25 13.91
N PHE A 20 -5.38 -17.99 14.01
CA PHE A 20 -4.88 -17.38 15.26
C PHE A 20 -5.68 -16.16 15.71
N GLN A 21 -6.75 -15.78 14.98
CA GLN A 21 -7.61 -14.65 15.31
C GLN A 21 -9.09 -14.98 15.18
N ASN A 22 -9.89 -14.49 16.10
CA ASN A 22 -11.35 -14.49 16.03
C ASN A 22 -11.85 -13.40 15.04
N LYS A 23 -13.14 -13.42 14.73
CA LYS A 23 -13.78 -12.41 13.84
C LYS A 23 -13.68 -10.99 14.39
N ASP A 24 -13.65 -10.81 15.70
CA ASP A 24 -13.50 -9.55 16.43
C ASP A 24 -12.04 -9.03 16.44
N GLY A 25 -11.10 -9.81 15.92
CA GLY A 25 -9.67 -9.48 15.91
C GLY A 25 -8.90 -9.92 17.15
N SER A 26 -9.55 -10.53 18.14
CA SER A 26 -8.90 -11.12 19.30
C SER A 26 -8.17 -12.42 18.92
N LEU A 27 -7.15 -12.80 19.73
CA LEU A 27 -6.41 -14.03 19.47
C LEU A 27 -7.22 -15.24 19.90
N THR A 28 -7.26 -16.27 19.04
CA THR A 28 -7.79 -17.61 19.40
C THR A 28 -6.93 -18.23 20.50
N ALA A 29 -7.42 -19.32 21.12
CA ALA A 29 -6.64 -20.08 22.11
C ALA A 29 -5.28 -20.53 21.53
N ALA A 30 -5.25 -20.98 20.27
CA ALA A 30 -4.01 -21.33 19.57
C ALA A 30 -3.10 -20.10 19.34
N GLY A 31 -3.66 -18.94 19.05
CA GLY A 31 -2.95 -17.68 18.93
C GLY A 31 -2.35 -17.22 20.26
N LYS A 32 -3.11 -17.36 21.36
CA LYS A 32 -2.63 -17.09 22.73
C LYS A 32 -1.50 -18.03 23.15
N LYS A 33 -1.64 -19.34 22.88
CA LYS A 33 -0.62 -20.35 23.15
C LYS A 33 0.67 -20.05 22.38
N ARG A 34 0.58 -19.69 21.09
CA ARG A 34 1.73 -19.27 20.29
C ARG A 34 2.40 -18.01 20.83
N LYS A 35 1.60 -17.01 21.27
CA LYS A 35 2.10 -15.81 21.95
C LYS A 35 2.86 -16.14 23.23
N ASN A 36 2.34 -17.05 24.06
CA ASN A 36 2.94 -17.44 25.33
C ASN A 36 4.18 -18.33 25.18
N ASN A 37 4.24 -19.21 24.18
CA ASN A 37 5.41 -20.05 23.93
C ASN A 37 6.64 -19.23 23.49
N TYR A 38 6.44 -18.02 22.90
CA TYR A 38 7.55 -17.10 22.63
C TYR A 38 8.02 -16.33 23.87
N ALA A 39 7.30 -16.44 25.00
CA ALA A 39 7.56 -15.67 26.20
C ALA A 39 8.49 -16.34 27.24
N SER A 40 8.95 -17.57 26.99
CA SER A 40 9.49 -18.42 28.07
C SER A 40 11.02 -18.52 28.19
N THR A 41 11.81 -17.69 27.51
CA THR A 41 13.27 -17.73 27.65
C THR A 41 13.90 -16.34 27.71
N SER A 42 14.56 -16.06 28.83
CA SER A 42 15.13 -14.81 29.36
C SER A 42 15.50 -13.60 28.44
N LEU A 43 16.53 -13.55 27.70
CA LEU A 43 16.87 -12.42 26.81
C LEU A 43 16.08 -12.44 25.49
N LYS A 44 15.77 -13.64 24.99
CA LYS A 44 14.87 -13.84 23.84
C LYS A 44 13.44 -13.39 24.18
N SER A 45 13.02 -13.43 25.46
CA SER A 45 11.67 -13.02 25.87
C SER A 45 11.43 -11.51 25.79
N ALA A 46 12.44 -10.68 26.07
CA ALA A 46 12.31 -9.22 25.96
C ALA A 46 12.24 -8.78 24.49
N LEU A 47 13.03 -9.40 23.61
CA LEU A 47 12.95 -9.20 22.17
C LEU A 47 11.64 -9.74 21.59
N ALA A 48 11.15 -10.89 22.11
CA ALA A 48 9.88 -11.48 21.72
C ALA A 48 8.68 -10.64 22.19
N ARG A 49 8.71 -10.04 23.41
CA ARG A 49 7.68 -9.10 23.87
C ARG A 49 7.58 -7.89 22.94
N ARG A 50 8.71 -7.26 22.61
CA ARG A 50 8.78 -6.13 21.68
C ARG A 50 8.31 -6.49 20.27
N SER A 51 8.58 -7.72 19.83
CA SER A 51 8.10 -8.26 18.57
C SER A 51 6.58 -8.49 18.60
N ASN A 52 6.05 -9.03 19.71
CA ASN A 52 4.62 -9.27 19.88
C ASN A 52 3.81 -7.97 19.99
N GLU A 53 4.32 -6.96 20.73
CA GLU A 53 3.70 -5.63 20.76
C GLU A 53 3.61 -5.00 19.37
N LYS A 54 4.69 -5.09 18.58
CA LYS A 54 4.68 -4.62 17.19
C LYS A 54 3.70 -5.40 16.30
N VAL A 55 3.56 -6.69 16.54
CA VAL A 55 2.59 -7.54 15.83
C VAL A 55 1.17 -7.16 16.22
N ASP A 56 0.89 -6.97 17.52
CA ASP A 56 -0.42 -6.54 18.02
C ASP A 56 -0.81 -5.14 17.47
N GLU A 57 0.13 -4.18 17.46
CA GLU A 57 -0.05 -2.87 16.81
C GLU A 57 -0.29 -3.00 15.31
N GLY A 58 0.43 -3.90 14.65
CA GLY A 58 0.24 -4.21 13.25
C GLY A 58 -1.18 -4.71 12.95
N PHE A 59 -1.70 -5.60 13.79
CA PHE A 59 -3.08 -6.10 13.68
C PHE A 59 -4.13 -5.02 13.94
N LYS A 60 -3.93 -4.16 14.97
CA LYS A 60 -4.81 -3.01 15.21
C LYS A 60 -4.89 -2.10 13.98
N LYS A 61 -3.73 -1.68 13.47
CA LYS A 61 -3.63 -0.85 12.26
C LYS A 61 -4.24 -1.55 11.04
N TRP A 62 -4.09 -2.86 10.91
CA TRP A 62 -4.68 -3.63 9.83
C TRP A 62 -6.21 -3.63 9.92
N ASN A 63 -6.79 -3.85 11.12
CA ASN A 63 -8.24 -3.82 11.35
C ASN A 63 -8.83 -2.44 11.08
N GLU A 64 -8.21 -1.37 11.59
CA GLU A 64 -8.64 0.00 11.34
C GLU A 64 -8.64 0.32 9.84
N ASN A 65 -7.58 -0.05 9.16
CA ASN A 65 -7.45 0.16 7.73
C ASN A 65 -8.44 -0.70 6.92
N SER A 66 -8.82 -1.88 7.41
CA SER A 66 -9.85 -2.72 6.81
C SER A 66 -11.22 -2.03 6.94
N LYS A 67 -11.57 -1.53 8.13
CA LYS A 67 -12.80 -0.77 8.37
C LYS A 67 -12.90 0.46 7.46
N LYS A 68 -11.80 1.23 7.31
CA LYS A 68 -11.75 2.39 6.40
C LYS A 68 -11.99 1.99 4.94
N ARG A 69 -11.43 0.87 4.50
CA ARG A 69 -11.66 0.33 3.17
C ARG A 69 -13.12 -0.05 2.97
N ASP A 70 -13.68 -0.81 3.90
CA ASP A 70 -15.04 -1.33 3.80
C ASP A 70 -16.07 -0.19 3.83
N ASN A 71 -15.87 0.81 4.69
CA ASN A 71 -16.66 2.04 4.68
C ASN A 71 -16.58 2.78 3.32
N ALA A 72 -15.39 2.90 2.75
CA ALA A 72 -15.24 3.53 1.44
C ALA A 72 -15.93 2.73 0.31
N ILE A 73 -15.97 1.40 0.38
CA ILE A 73 -16.70 0.55 -0.56
C ILE A 73 -18.21 0.81 -0.44
N GLU A 74 -18.75 0.82 0.78
CA GLU A 74 -20.19 1.05 1.00
C GLU A 74 -20.63 2.45 0.54
N LEU A 75 -19.84 3.49 0.87
CA LEU A 75 -20.10 4.85 0.39
C LEU A 75 -19.99 4.94 -1.15
N GLY A 76 -19.06 4.21 -1.75
CA GLY A 76 -18.95 4.13 -3.20
C GLY A 76 -20.15 3.48 -3.86
N LYS A 77 -20.67 2.39 -3.30
CA LYS A 77 -21.91 1.74 -3.78
C LYS A 77 -23.12 2.66 -3.65
N LYS A 78 -23.23 3.43 -2.52
CA LYS A 78 -24.27 4.44 -2.33
C LYS A 78 -24.16 5.56 -3.38
N ALA A 79 -22.95 6.06 -3.62
CA ALA A 79 -22.71 7.07 -4.66
C ALA A 79 -23.10 6.58 -6.07
N THR A 80 -22.79 5.32 -6.38
CA THR A 80 -23.20 4.68 -7.65
C THR A 80 -24.72 4.57 -7.76
N ALA A 81 -25.41 4.18 -6.68
CA ALA A 81 -26.87 4.10 -6.70
C ALA A 81 -27.51 5.48 -6.89
N ALA A 82 -27.00 6.49 -6.18
CA ALA A 82 -27.47 7.88 -6.35
C ALA A 82 -27.20 8.42 -7.76
N LYS A 83 -26.03 8.08 -8.35
CA LYS A 83 -25.71 8.42 -9.75
C LYS A 83 -26.71 7.82 -10.73
N LEU A 84 -27.02 6.54 -10.58
CA LEU A 84 -28.01 5.86 -11.45
C LEU A 84 -29.40 6.43 -11.29
N ALA A 85 -29.81 6.83 -10.08
CA ALA A 85 -31.11 7.51 -9.88
C ALA A 85 -31.15 8.86 -10.58
N TYR A 86 -30.10 9.67 -10.42
CA TYR A 86 -29.96 10.96 -11.12
C TYR A 86 -29.92 10.80 -12.65
N GLU A 87 -29.22 9.80 -13.18
CA GLU A 87 -29.18 9.53 -14.62
C GLU A 87 -30.54 9.14 -15.22
N LYS A 88 -31.48 8.64 -14.42
CA LYS A 88 -32.86 8.34 -14.86
C LYS A 88 -33.73 9.59 -14.95
N ASP A 89 -33.51 10.55 -14.09
CA ASP A 89 -34.22 11.83 -14.06
C ASP A 89 -33.24 12.98 -13.75
N PRO A 90 -32.50 13.48 -14.77
CA PRO A 90 -31.54 14.55 -14.60
C PRO A 90 -32.14 15.90 -14.23
N SER A 91 -33.45 16.08 -14.42
CA SER A 91 -34.18 17.33 -14.10
C SER A 91 -34.45 17.47 -12.59
N ASN A 92 -34.40 16.36 -11.86
CA ASN A 92 -34.70 16.33 -10.44
C ASN A 92 -33.50 16.82 -9.61
N LYS A 93 -33.61 18.02 -9.04
CA LYS A 93 -32.59 18.67 -8.21
C LYS A 93 -32.29 17.93 -6.91
N GLU A 94 -33.25 17.20 -6.36
CA GLU A 94 -33.02 16.38 -5.16
C GLU A 94 -32.11 15.21 -5.44
N LEU A 95 -32.31 14.52 -6.57
CA LEU A 95 -31.44 13.42 -7.01
C LEU A 95 -30.04 13.93 -7.35
N GLU A 96 -29.93 15.11 -7.94
CA GLU A 96 -28.62 15.74 -8.20
C GLU A 96 -27.89 16.04 -6.89
N SER A 97 -28.58 16.61 -5.90
CA SER A 97 -28.04 16.94 -4.58
C SER A 97 -27.61 15.67 -3.83
N ALA A 98 -28.45 14.64 -3.84
CA ALA A 98 -28.17 13.35 -3.24
C ALA A 98 -26.91 12.70 -3.86
N TYR A 99 -26.80 12.73 -5.20
CA TYR A 99 -25.60 12.22 -5.88
C TYR A 99 -24.34 13.03 -5.52
N LYS A 100 -24.40 14.37 -5.52
CA LYS A 100 -23.27 15.23 -5.17
C LYS A 100 -22.79 14.95 -3.75
N SER A 101 -23.72 14.84 -2.79
CA SER A 101 -23.46 14.53 -1.39
C SER A 101 -22.81 13.16 -1.22
N ALA A 102 -23.41 12.11 -1.79
CA ALA A 102 -22.89 10.74 -1.74
C ALA A 102 -21.50 10.62 -2.37
N ASN A 103 -21.28 11.30 -3.50
CA ASN A 103 -19.98 11.32 -4.18
C ASN A 103 -18.90 12.05 -3.36
N LYS A 104 -19.25 13.14 -2.69
CA LYS A 104 -18.36 13.87 -1.77
C LYS A 104 -17.96 12.97 -0.60
N ALA A 105 -18.92 12.29 0.02
CA ALA A 105 -18.65 11.34 1.11
C ALA A 105 -17.73 10.19 0.65
N TYR A 106 -18.00 9.60 -0.50
CA TYR A 106 -17.16 8.56 -1.10
C TYR A 106 -15.73 9.06 -1.37
N LYS A 107 -15.56 10.23 -1.99
CA LYS A 107 -14.25 10.81 -2.26
C LYS A 107 -13.45 11.05 -0.98
N LYS A 108 -14.10 11.54 0.10
CA LYS A 108 -13.48 11.72 1.41
C LYS A 108 -13.01 10.37 1.98
N ALA A 109 -13.87 9.38 2.09
CA ALA A 109 -13.53 8.05 2.59
C ALA A 109 -12.44 7.37 1.74
N LEU A 110 -12.48 7.54 0.41
CA LEU A 110 -11.45 7.04 -0.47
C LEU A 110 -10.09 7.70 -0.18
N SER A 111 -10.05 9.00 0.13
CA SER A 111 -8.81 9.74 0.41
C SER A 111 -8.07 9.19 1.64
N GLU A 112 -8.78 8.67 2.63
CA GLU A 112 -8.23 8.09 3.86
C GLU A 112 -7.53 6.74 3.66
N ASN A 113 -7.69 6.13 2.49
CA ASN A 113 -7.11 4.85 2.16
C ASN A 113 -5.74 4.98 1.49
N THR A 114 -4.86 3.98 1.71
CA THR A 114 -3.57 3.89 1.01
C THR A 114 -3.76 3.72 -0.50
N THR A 115 -2.73 4.02 -1.29
CA THR A 115 -2.77 3.92 -2.76
C THR A 115 -3.25 2.54 -3.24
N TYR A 116 -2.75 1.46 -2.65
CA TYR A 116 -3.18 0.11 -2.98
C TYR A 116 -4.66 -0.12 -2.62
N ARG A 117 -5.08 0.25 -1.40
CA ARG A 117 -6.48 0.08 -0.96
C ARG A 117 -7.44 0.91 -1.79
N LYS A 118 -7.06 2.11 -2.23
CA LYS A 118 -7.84 2.90 -3.20
C LYS A 118 -8.12 2.10 -4.48
N GLY A 119 -7.15 1.32 -4.95
CA GLY A 119 -7.33 0.41 -6.08
C GLY A 119 -8.37 -0.67 -5.81
N VAL A 120 -8.28 -1.32 -4.65
CA VAL A 120 -9.25 -2.35 -4.22
C VAL A 120 -10.66 -1.78 -4.08
N VAL A 121 -10.80 -0.61 -3.43
CA VAL A 121 -12.10 0.08 -3.29
C VAL A 121 -12.69 0.38 -4.67
N ARG A 122 -11.92 0.97 -5.58
CA ARG A 122 -12.38 1.27 -6.94
C ARG A 122 -12.76 0.01 -7.71
N GLN A 123 -12.04 -1.08 -7.53
CA GLN A 123 -12.39 -2.36 -8.15
C GLN A 123 -13.75 -2.86 -7.69
N GLU A 124 -14.01 -2.87 -6.38
CA GLU A 124 -15.27 -3.36 -5.84
C GLU A 124 -16.46 -2.45 -6.17
N VAL A 125 -16.27 -1.14 -6.10
CA VAL A 125 -17.30 -0.15 -6.50
C VAL A 125 -17.58 -0.24 -8.00
N GLY A 126 -16.57 -0.36 -8.85
CA GLY A 126 -16.74 -0.50 -10.29
C GLY A 126 -17.40 -1.81 -10.68
N LYS A 127 -17.12 -2.93 -9.98
CA LYS A 127 -17.85 -4.19 -10.17
C LYS A 127 -19.33 -4.04 -9.83
N ASP A 128 -19.66 -3.35 -8.74
CA ASP A 128 -21.05 -3.09 -8.35
C ASP A 128 -21.75 -2.20 -9.38
N ALA A 129 -21.11 -1.12 -9.81
CA ALA A 129 -21.61 -0.22 -10.85
C ALA A 129 -21.90 -0.97 -12.16
N SER A 130 -20.92 -1.78 -12.61
CA SER A 130 -21.05 -2.60 -13.81
C SER A 130 -22.27 -3.57 -13.72
N ARG A 131 -22.47 -4.23 -12.57
CA ARG A 131 -23.63 -5.13 -12.36
C ARG A 131 -24.94 -4.36 -12.41
N LYS A 132 -25.02 -3.16 -11.84
CA LYS A 132 -26.21 -2.31 -11.87
C LYS A 132 -26.55 -1.86 -13.28
N TYR A 133 -25.57 -1.39 -14.06
CA TYR A 133 -25.78 -1.03 -15.46
C TYR A 133 -26.24 -2.23 -16.30
N LEU A 134 -25.64 -3.40 -16.08
CA LEU A 134 -26.08 -4.62 -16.77
C LEU A 134 -27.52 -5.02 -16.40
N SER A 135 -27.90 -4.86 -15.12
CA SER A 135 -29.27 -5.14 -14.67
C SER A 135 -30.29 -4.22 -15.37
N GLU A 136 -29.97 -2.92 -15.44
CA GLU A 136 -30.83 -1.97 -16.15
C GLU A 136 -30.87 -2.24 -17.66
N ALA A 137 -29.72 -2.56 -18.27
CA ALA A 137 -29.66 -2.92 -19.70
C ALA A 137 -30.54 -4.14 -20.00
N LYS A 138 -30.54 -5.18 -19.13
CA LYS A 138 -31.44 -6.35 -19.29
C LYS A 138 -32.91 -5.98 -19.22
N LYS A 139 -33.31 -5.00 -18.39
CA LYS A 139 -34.70 -4.53 -18.33
C LYS A 139 -35.09 -3.82 -19.63
N VAL A 140 -34.21 -2.94 -20.14
CA VAL A 140 -34.43 -2.25 -21.41
C VAL A 140 -34.46 -3.23 -22.57
N LYS A 141 -33.59 -4.27 -22.56
CA LYS A 141 -33.59 -5.31 -23.58
C LYS A 141 -34.94 -6.04 -23.66
N LYS A 142 -35.51 -6.41 -22.51
CA LYS A 142 -36.86 -7.05 -22.45
C LYS A 142 -37.95 -6.17 -23.07
N GLN A 143 -37.84 -4.83 -23.00
CA GLN A 143 -38.76 -3.91 -23.65
C GLN A 143 -38.48 -3.82 -25.16
N LEU A 144 -37.20 -3.81 -25.54
CA LEU A 144 -36.78 -3.80 -26.93
C LEU A 144 -37.19 -5.08 -27.67
N ASP A 145 -37.14 -6.24 -27.00
CA ASP A 145 -37.58 -7.53 -27.57
C ASP A 145 -39.07 -7.54 -27.91
N LYS A 146 -39.88 -6.67 -27.25
CA LYS A 146 -41.31 -6.46 -27.54
C LYS A 146 -41.55 -5.47 -28.67
N ASP A 147 -40.66 -4.49 -28.84
CA ASP A 147 -40.69 -3.49 -29.92
C ASP A 147 -39.29 -3.27 -30.45
N PRO A 148 -38.83 -4.17 -31.37
CA PRO A 148 -37.49 -4.13 -31.93
C PRO A 148 -37.19 -2.89 -32.79
N SER A 149 -38.24 -2.21 -33.27
CA SER A 149 -38.11 -1.02 -34.10
C SER A 149 -37.88 0.26 -33.32
N ASN A 150 -37.99 0.22 -32.01
CA ASN A 150 -37.88 1.39 -31.12
C ASN A 150 -36.42 1.88 -31.00
N LYS A 151 -36.10 2.89 -31.77
CA LYS A 151 -34.75 3.48 -31.80
C LYS A 151 -34.32 4.10 -30.46
N GLU A 152 -35.26 4.62 -29.68
CA GLU A 152 -35.00 5.18 -28.37
C GLU A 152 -34.54 4.09 -27.36
N LEU A 153 -35.26 2.97 -27.33
CA LEU A 153 -34.89 1.83 -26.50
C LEU A 153 -33.54 1.24 -26.93
N GLN A 154 -33.30 1.15 -28.25
CA GLN A 154 -32.01 0.69 -28.78
C GLN A 154 -30.86 1.59 -28.33
N LYS A 155 -31.03 2.90 -28.43
CA LYS A 155 -30.02 3.90 -28.00
C LYS A 155 -29.77 3.80 -26.49
N LYS A 156 -30.85 3.66 -25.71
CA LYS A 156 -30.75 3.49 -24.24
C LYS A 156 -30.02 2.21 -23.84
N TYR A 157 -30.32 1.09 -24.51
CA TYR A 157 -29.64 -0.19 -24.30
C TYR A 157 -28.14 -0.08 -24.59
N ASN A 158 -27.77 0.47 -25.75
CA ASN A 158 -26.38 0.63 -26.16
C ASN A 158 -25.59 1.53 -25.18
N ASN A 159 -26.20 2.61 -24.70
CA ASN A 159 -25.60 3.49 -23.69
C ASN A 159 -25.33 2.76 -22.37
N LEU A 160 -26.30 1.98 -21.87
CA LEU A 160 -26.15 1.20 -20.64
C LEU A 160 -25.08 0.11 -20.78
N MET A 161 -25.01 -0.57 -21.94
CA MET A 161 -23.97 -1.56 -22.22
C MET A 161 -22.58 -0.92 -22.30
N SER A 162 -22.45 0.23 -22.94
CA SER A 162 -21.18 0.98 -22.98
C SER A 162 -20.72 1.37 -21.57
N LYS A 163 -21.62 1.88 -20.72
CA LYS A 163 -21.29 2.18 -19.31
C LYS A 163 -20.89 0.95 -18.52
N HIS A 164 -21.60 -0.19 -18.74
CA HIS A 164 -21.23 -1.46 -18.14
C HIS A 164 -19.79 -1.87 -18.49
N ASP A 165 -19.43 -1.80 -19.78
CA ASP A 165 -18.12 -2.22 -20.25
C ASP A 165 -17.00 -1.32 -19.74
N VAL A 166 -17.22 0.00 -19.70
CA VAL A 166 -16.26 0.97 -19.13
C VAL A 166 -16.01 0.69 -17.65
N GLU A 167 -17.08 0.60 -16.84
CA GLU A 167 -16.95 0.33 -15.40
C GLU A 167 -16.26 -1.03 -15.13
N ARG A 168 -16.57 -2.04 -15.94
CA ARG A 168 -15.93 -3.37 -15.84
C ARG A 168 -14.45 -3.31 -16.19
N ALA A 169 -14.08 -2.59 -17.25
CA ALA A 169 -12.69 -2.43 -17.66
C ALA A 169 -11.88 -1.65 -16.62
N ASP A 170 -12.43 -0.55 -16.10
CA ASP A 170 -11.80 0.26 -15.07
C ASP A 170 -11.64 -0.51 -13.76
N ALA A 171 -12.64 -1.29 -13.36
CA ALA A 171 -12.56 -2.16 -12.20
C ALA A 171 -11.41 -3.18 -12.32
N ARG A 172 -11.25 -3.82 -13.49
CA ARG A 172 -10.16 -4.78 -13.75
C ARG A 172 -8.77 -4.13 -13.66
N ARG A 173 -8.63 -2.89 -14.12
CA ARG A 173 -7.36 -2.15 -14.13
C ARG A 173 -7.02 -1.50 -12.80
N ALA A 174 -8.01 -1.23 -11.96
CA ALA A 174 -7.87 -0.41 -10.75
C ALA A 174 -6.78 -0.91 -9.79
N VAL A 175 -6.72 -2.22 -9.53
CA VAL A 175 -5.73 -2.81 -8.62
C VAL A 175 -4.34 -2.81 -9.25
N SER A 176 -4.19 -3.19 -10.52
CA SER A 176 -2.89 -3.24 -11.18
C SER A 176 -2.24 -1.84 -11.27
N VAL A 177 -3.03 -0.82 -11.61
CA VAL A 177 -2.58 0.57 -11.63
C VAL A 177 -2.18 1.04 -10.22
N ALA A 178 -2.98 0.70 -9.20
CA ALA A 178 -2.68 1.05 -7.81
C ALA A 178 -1.40 0.35 -7.31
N THR A 179 -1.19 -0.91 -7.66
CA THR A 179 0.02 -1.68 -7.34
C THR A 179 1.25 -1.04 -7.99
N LYS A 180 1.20 -0.74 -9.29
CA LYS A 180 2.30 -0.05 -9.99
C LYS A 180 2.65 1.28 -9.33
N ARG A 181 1.64 2.10 -8.98
CA ARG A 181 1.84 3.38 -8.29
C ARG A 181 2.42 3.20 -6.88
N SER A 182 1.97 2.20 -6.13
CA SER A 182 2.48 1.88 -4.80
C SER A 182 3.94 1.46 -4.85
N ASN A 183 4.31 0.57 -5.78
CA ASN A 183 5.68 0.10 -5.98
C ASN A 183 6.61 1.24 -6.40
N ARG A 184 6.16 2.12 -7.30
CA ARG A 184 6.92 3.32 -7.69
C ARG A 184 7.19 4.24 -6.50
N LYS A 185 6.19 4.50 -5.66
CA LYS A 185 6.38 5.30 -4.43
C LYS A 185 7.34 4.64 -3.46
N ALA A 186 7.26 3.32 -3.28
CA ALA A 186 8.18 2.57 -2.43
C ALA A 186 9.61 2.61 -2.97
N ALA A 187 9.81 2.47 -4.27
CA ALA A 187 11.12 2.59 -4.93
C ALA A 187 11.74 3.98 -4.73
N ILE A 188 10.96 5.06 -4.96
CA ILE A 188 11.41 6.44 -4.72
C ILE A 188 11.80 6.63 -3.25
N LYS A 189 10.97 6.15 -2.30
CA LYS A 189 11.29 6.26 -0.88
C LYS A 189 12.59 5.52 -0.52
N ARG A 190 12.81 4.32 -1.07
CA ARG A 190 14.05 3.54 -0.86
C ARG A 190 15.26 4.29 -1.42
N SER A 191 15.19 4.82 -2.65
CA SER A 191 16.30 5.57 -3.24
C SER A 191 16.64 6.81 -2.41
N MET A 192 15.64 7.60 -1.98
CA MET A 192 15.86 8.75 -1.09
C MET A 192 16.51 8.33 0.23
N THR A 193 16.06 7.23 0.85
CA THR A 193 16.64 6.74 2.10
C THR A 193 18.09 6.30 1.91
N MET A 194 18.41 5.65 0.79
CA MET A 194 19.79 5.27 0.46
C MET A 194 20.68 6.50 0.23
N THR A 195 20.17 7.51 -0.49
CA THR A 195 20.91 8.76 -0.71
C THR A 195 21.22 9.48 0.60
N VAL A 196 20.21 9.59 1.50
CA VAL A 196 20.42 10.21 2.82
C VAL A 196 21.41 9.42 3.67
N LYS A 197 21.33 8.10 3.68
CA LYS A 197 22.31 7.25 4.40
C LYS A 197 23.70 7.41 3.82
N ALA A 198 23.87 7.42 2.50
CA ALA A 198 25.16 7.61 1.85
C ALA A 198 25.76 8.99 2.18
N ALA A 199 24.95 10.05 2.15
CA ALA A 199 25.39 11.39 2.53
C ALA A 199 25.80 11.48 4.01
N ALA A 200 25.03 10.87 4.92
CA ALA A 200 25.36 10.81 6.34
C ALA A 200 26.67 10.05 6.59
N THR A 201 26.88 8.92 5.90
CA THR A 201 28.12 8.14 6.01
C THR A 201 29.32 8.92 5.49
N ALA A 202 29.16 9.61 4.36
CA ALA A 202 30.22 10.43 3.79
C ALA A 202 30.63 11.60 4.72
N SER A 203 29.66 12.23 5.38
CA SER A 203 29.93 13.31 6.34
C SER A 203 30.63 12.82 7.60
N VAL A 204 30.26 11.66 8.13
CA VAL A 204 30.95 11.04 9.29
C VAL A 204 32.39 10.68 8.95
N VAL A 205 32.63 10.09 7.77
CA VAL A 205 33.97 9.75 7.29
C VAL A 205 34.81 11.04 7.11
N ALA A 206 34.25 12.09 6.50
CA ALA A 206 34.95 13.34 6.32
C ALA A 206 35.30 14.02 7.65
N ALA A 207 34.38 14.02 8.63
CA ALA A 207 34.64 14.56 9.97
C ALA A 207 35.70 13.75 10.71
N GLY A 208 35.66 12.40 10.60
CA GLY A 208 36.69 11.51 11.16
C GLY A 208 38.07 11.74 10.55
N MET A 209 38.14 11.92 9.24
CA MET A 209 39.42 12.26 8.55
C MET A 209 39.95 13.63 8.94
N TYR A 210 39.06 14.63 9.08
CA TYR A 210 39.45 15.96 9.55
C TYR A 210 40.00 15.94 10.96
N ALA A 211 39.33 15.23 11.87
CA ALA A 211 39.79 15.06 13.27
C ALA A 211 41.14 14.31 13.34
N ALA A 212 41.30 13.24 12.57
CA ALA A 212 42.54 12.48 12.49
C ALA A 212 43.69 13.34 11.93
N ASN A 213 43.44 14.10 10.87
CA ASN A 213 44.43 15.01 10.30
C ASN A 213 44.84 16.11 11.28
N ARG A 214 43.89 16.68 12.01
CA ARG A 214 44.18 17.70 13.04
C ARG A 214 44.95 17.10 14.22
N TYR A 215 44.65 15.86 14.62
CA TYR A 215 45.41 15.17 15.66
C TYR A 215 46.83 14.87 15.23
N LEU A 216 47.04 14.34 14.01
CA LEU A 216 48.35 13.99 13.47
C LEU A 216 49.20 15.23 13.17
N SER A 217 48.61 16.32 12.71
CA SER A 217 49.33 17.57 12.45
C SER A 217 49.86 18.24 13.73
N ASN A 218 49.29 17.91 14.89
CA ASN A 218 49.72 18.45 16.20
C ASN A 218 50.70 17.50 16.92
N HIS A 219 51.00 16.32 16.38
CA HIS A 219 51.92 15.36 16.99
C HIS A 219 53.16 15.15 16.13
N GLU A 220 54.32 15.27 16.77
CA GLU A 220 55.61 14.94 16.15
C GLU A 220 56.01 13.52 16.55
N VAL A 221 56.37 12.71 15.57
CA VAL A 221 56.88 11.35 15.78
C VAL A 221 58.39 11.36 15.52
N THR A 222 59.16 10.82 16.43
CA THR A 222 60.60 10.67 16.28
C THR A 222 60.92 9.36 15.59
N LEU A 223 61.33 9.38 14.33
CA LEU A 223 61.80 8.25 13.54
C LEU A 223 63.29 8.37 13.34
N ASN A 224 64.07 7.39 13.79
CA ASN A 224 65.52 7.35 13.66
C ASN A 224 66.22 8.63 14.17
N GLY A 225 65.76 9.15 15.33
CA GLY A 225 66.35 10.32 15.94
C GLY A 225 65.96 11.68 15.30
N LYS A 226 65.18 11.69 14.24
CA LYS A 226 64.65 12.91 13.60
C LYS A 226 63.16 13.10 13.92
N ARG A 227 62.78 14.31 14.31
CA ARG A 227 61.35 14.69 14.50
C ARG A 227 60.70 14.90 13.13
N VAL A 228 59.68 14.12 12.87
CA VAL A 228 58.88 14.18 11.62
C VAL A 228 57.44 14.53 11.94
N LYS A 229 56.93 15.58 11.35
CA LYS A 229 55.48 15.88 11.39
C LYS A 229 54.76 14.98 10.37
N ILE A 230 53.82 14.22 10.85
CA ILE A 230 52.97 13.41 9.99
C ILE A 230 51.80 14.28 9.54
N SER A 231 51.76 14.64 8.27
CA SER A 231 50.62 15.33 7.67
C SER A 231 50.07 14.51 6.49
N PHE A 232 48.76 14.28 6.46
CA PHE A 232 48.11 13.78 5.26
C PHE A 232 47.95 14.94 4.26
N GLN A 233 48.98 15.15 3.42
CA GLN A 233 48.98 16.27 2.45
C GLN A 233 48.32 15.99 1.12
N ASN A 234 47.86 14.76 0.85
CA ASN A 234 47.30 14.42 -0.47
C ASN A 234 45.81 14.12 -0.42
N VAL A 235 45.00 15.01 -0.95
CA VAL A 235 43.57 14.84 -1.19
C VAL A 235 43.28 13.63 -2.07
N ALA A 236 44.24 13.21 -2.92
CA ALA A 236 44.16 12.02 -3.74
C ALA A 236 44.09 10.73 -2.92
N ASP A 237 44.87 10.63 -1.82
CA ASP A 237 44.87 9.44 -0.94
C ASP A 237 43.57 9.32 -0.15
N ILE A 238 42.91 10.44 0.17
CA ILE A 238 41.60 10.47 0.82
C ILE A 238 40.51 9.97 -0.13
N ALA A 239 40.61 10.35 -1.40
CA ALA A 239 39.66 9.88 -2.42
C ALA A 239 39.81 8.37 -2.71
N ASP A 240 41.04 7.85 -2.68
CA ASP A 240 41.31 6.43 -2.88
C ASP A 240 40.88 5.58 -1.67
N LEU A 241 41.09 6.07 -0.44
CA LEU A 241 40.56 5.46 0.79
C LEU A 241 39.04 5.44 0.81
N ALA A 242 38.37 6.52 0.38
CA ALA A 242 36.93 6.56 0.25
C ALA A 242 36.41 5.57 -0.81
N LYS A 243 37.14 5.40 -1.90
CA LYS A 243 36.83 4.43 -2.96
C LYS A 243 37.03 2.97 -2.48
N LYS A 244 38.10 2.70 -1.73
CA LYS A 244 38.34 1.40 -1.10
C LYS A 244 37.28 1.07 -0.04
N ALA A 245 36.89 2.01 0.80
CA ALA A 245 35.80 1.84 1.78
C ALA A 245 34.46 1.57 1.10
N LYS A 246 34.16 2.23 -0.02
CA LYS A 246 32.95 1.95 -0.82
C LYS A 246 32.92 0.55 -1.40
N ASN A 247 34.06 0.08 -1.91
CA ASN A 247 34.19 -1.28 -2.44
C ASN A 247 34.09 -2.33 -1.33
N PHE A 248 34.65 -2.08 -0.14
CA PHE A 248 34.54 -2.99 1.00
C PHE A 248 33.09 -3.14 1.51
N MET A 249 32.30 -2.05 1.51
CA MET A 249 30.88 -2.12 1.86
C MET A 249 30.00 -2.78 0.80
N GLY A 250 30.43 -2.84 -0.46
CA GLY A 250 29.76 -3.59 -1.53
C GLY A 250 29.90 -5.11 -1.42
N TYR A 251 30.80 -5.62 -0.57
CA TYR A 251 31.00 -7.06 -0.32
C TYR A 251 30.23 -7.58 0.92
N ILE A 252 29.53 -6.70 1.67
CA ILE A 252 28.84 -7.05 2.92
C ILE A 252 27.31 -7.15 2.72
N TYR A 253 26.80 -6.90 1.48
CA TYR A 253 25.37 -7.03 1.17
C TYR A 253 25.14 -7.92 -0.04
#